data_236c05c42d0e5dcb5895dde47b003b8f
#
_entry.id   236c05c42d0e5dcb5895dde47b003b8f
#
_cell.length_a   1.000
_cell.length_b   1.000
_cell.length_c   1.000
_cell.angle_alpha   90.00
_cell.angle_beta   90.00
_cell.angle_gamma   90.00
#
_symmetry.space_group_name_H-M   'P 1'
#
loop_
_entity.id
_entity.type
_entity.pdbx_description
1 polymer ?
#
loop_
_entity_poly.entity_id
_entity_poly.type
_entity_poly.pdbx_seq_one_letter_code
_entity_poly.pdbx_strand_id
1 'polypeptide(L)'
;MTRTFRIVPAIALAAALLGGAAEAQTIKIGVNEPLTGAFAASGTYVVNGAKIAADEINAKGGILGKKLELVIEDNKSNPTEAAAVAEKLITSDKVPVLMGAWGSSLTLAVMPKLMEYEVPMVVETSSSGKITTTGNPYIFRISPPSAIEAAAFKGIVDKLELKKVDFLVINNDWGRGTAEDFSKMMKEKGIMVGAVETMDQGAQDMSAQLSKLKGTDSETIIVTTAVDQLTLIFKQAAALGLKKRIITTGGSQNPDQIIAQAGAAANGTMHLTTFLPWFPDKTPNPEATNYFIAEWKKRGFDFAGCTESFRGYDGIRTAAAAIEKAGKAEPAAIKAALWDIKIKGLNGDIVFRKSGPEGKESGQSQPNVYLIEITDGKIGMKTL
;
A
#
# COMPACT_ATOMS: atom_id res chain seq x y z
N MET A 1 75.38 19.78 -57.35
CA MET A 1 74.64 20.35 -56.20
C MET A 1 73.30 19.60 -56.09
N THR A 2 73.27 18.53 -55.33
CA THR A 2 72.14 17.65 -55.13
C THR A 2 71.59 17.87 -53.76
N ARG A 3 70.37 18.43 -53.63
CA ARG A 3 69.66 18.62 -52.39
C ARG A 3 68.75 17.39 -52.10
N THR A 4 69.13 16.64 -51.09
CA THR A 4 68.37 15.53 -50.56
C THR A 4 67.29 16.04 -49.64
N PHE A 5 65.99 15.80 -49.99
CA PHE A 5 64.84 16.02 -49.13
C PHE A 5 64.71 14.82 -48.19
N ARG A 6 64.77 15.07 -46.90
CA ARG A 6 64.41 14.09 -45.84
C ARG A 6 62.93 14.20 -45.59
N ILE A 7 62.18 13.14 -45.89
CA ILE A 7 60.79 12.96 -45.50
C ILE A 7 60.78 12.37 -44.07
N VAL A 8 60.18 13.11 -43.13
CA VAL A 8 59.97 12.64 -41.78
C VAL A 8 58.51 12.07 -41.77
N PRO A 9 58.27 10.78 -41.43
CA PRO A 9 56.93 10.27 -41.29
C PRO A 9 56.31 10.77 -40.00
N ALA A 10 55.22 11.53 -40.09
CA ALA A 10 54.36 11.86 -38.96
C ALA A 10 53.56 10.61 -38.53
N ILE A 11 53.95 10.02 -37.41
CA ILE A 11 53.18 8.97 -36.76
C ILE A 11 51.98 9.65 -36.10
N ALA A 12 50.82 9.55 -36.73
CA ALA A 12 49.52 9.93 -36.14
C ALA A 12 49.16 8.91 -35.07
N LEU A 13 49.30 9.30 -33.80
CA LEU A 13 48.82 8.54 -32.63
C LEU A 13 47.30 8.66 -32.58
N ALA A 14 46.59 7.77 -33.25
CA ALA A 14 45.13 7.61 -33.10
C ALA A 14 44.89 6.94 -31.75
N ALA A 15 44.69 7.74 -30.70
CA ALA A 15 44.14 7.28 -29.44
C ALA A 15 42.67 6.88 -29.71
N ALA A 16 42.44 5.60 -29.95
CA ALA A 16 41.14 5.02 -29.96
C ALA A 16 40.51 5.18 -28.56
N LEU A 17 39.67 6.18 -28.41
CA LEU A 17 38.72 6.28 -27.31
C LEU A 17 37.75 5.12 -27.45
N LEU A 18 38.13 3.94 -27.01
CA LEU A 18 37.22 2.87 -26.63
C LEU A 18 36.47 3.34 -25.37
N GLY A 19 35.54 4.27 -25.58
CA GLY A 19 34.46 4.53 -24.66
C GLY A 19 33.57 3.29 -24.67
N GLY A 20 33.95 2.25 -23.92
CA GLY A 20 33.02 1.21 -23.56
C GLY A 20 31.84 1.92 -22.91
N ALA A 21 30.68 1.88 -23.55
CA ALA A 21 29.41 2.20 -22.88
C ALA A 21 29.36 1.26 -21.66
N ALA A 22 29.82 1.77 -20.52
CA ALA A 22 29.53 1.11 -19.25
C ALA A 22 27.99 1.02 -19.24
N GLU A 23 27.46 -0.17 -19.44
CA GLU A 23 26.05 -0.44 -19.20
C GLU A 23 25.74 0.19 -17.85
N ALA A 24 24.98 1.27 -17.85
CA ALA A 24 24.69 2.00 -16.65
C ALA A 24 23.95 1.03 -15.74
N GLN A 25 24.69 0.39 -14.80
CA GLN A 25 24.13 -0.58 -13.87
C GLN A 25 22.92 0.06 -13.21
N THR A 26 21.73 -0.49 -13.50
CA THR A 26 20.49 -0.06 -12.84
C THR A 26 20.44 -0.62 -11.43
N ILE A 27 19.80 0.11 -10.52
CA ILE A 27 19.41 -0.43 -9.21
C ILE A 27 17.97 -0.88 -9.33
N LYS A 28 17.75 -2.17 -9.05
CA LYS A 28 16.44 -2.78 -9.16
C LYS A 28 15.70 -2.76 -7.82
N ILE A 29 14.39 -2.51 -7.86
CA ILE A 29 13.47 -2.77 -6.75
C ILE A 29 12.38 -3.68 -7.28
N GLY A 30 12.15 -4.82 -6.61
CA GLY A 30 11.09 -5.76 -6.97
C GLY A 30 9.74 -5.28 -6.47
N VAL A 31 8.72 -5.38 -7.32
CA VAL A 31 7.34 -4.98 -7.02
C VAL A 31 6.44 -6.18 -7.22
N ASN A 32 5.88 -6.69 -6.12
CA ASN A 32 5.04 -7.88 -6.08
C ASN A 32 3.60 -7.44 -5.78
N GLU A 33 2.81 -7.22 -6.84
CA GLU A 33 1.47 -6.61 -6.70
C GLU A 33 0.40 -7.41 -7.45
N PRO A 34 -0.88 -7.38 -7.01
CA PRO A 34 -1.97 -8.01 -7.73
C PRO A 34 -2.37 -7.17 -8.95
N LEU A 35 -1.95 -7.55 -10.15
CA LEU A 35 -2.32 -6.87 -11.39
C LEU A 35 -3.47 -7.57 -12.11
N THR A 36 -3.79 -8.80 -11.68
CA THR A 36 -4.97 -9.57 -12.10
C THR A 36 -5.68 -10.18 -10.90
N GLY A 37 -6.90 -10.68 -11.10
CA GLY A 37 -7.72 -11.27 -10.04
C GLY A 37 -8.51 -10.23 -9.25
N ALA A 38 -8.95 -10.60 -8.05
CA ALA A 38 -9.92 -9.83 -7.26
C ALA A 38 -9.42 -8.47 -6.74
N PHE A 39 -8.13 -8.24 -6.77
CA PHE A 39 -7.50 -7.00 -6.27
C PHE A 39 -6.77 -6.21 -7.38
N ALA A 40 -7.05 -6.53 -8.65
CA ALA A 40 -6.33 -5.98 -9.80
C ALA A 40 -6.37 -4.45 -9.89
N ALA A 41 -7.52 -3.84 -9.61
CA ALA A 41 -7.66 -2.39 -9.63
C ALA A 41 -6.73 -1.74 -8.58
N SER A 42 -6.77 -2.22 -7.36
CA SER A 42 -5.96 -1.72 -6.24
C SER A 42 -4.46 -1.87 -6.49
N GLY A 43 -4.01 -3.05 -6.92
CA GLY A 43 -2.60 -3.30 -7.26
C GLY A 43 -2.12 -2.41 -8.41
N THR A 44 -2.97 -2.20 -9.42
CA THR A 44 -2.66 -1.27 -10.52
C THR A 44 -2.48 0.17 -10.02
N TYR A 45 -3.30 0.63 -9.09
CA TYR A 45 -3.16 1.96 -8.49
C TYR A 45 -1.84 2.09 -7.72
N VAL A 46 -1.48 1.08 -6.91
CA VAL A 46 -0.20 1.05 -6.18
C VAL A 46 0.98 1.09 -7.15
N VAL A 47 0.97 0.28 -8.20
CA VAL A 47 2.03 0.26 -9.23
C VAL A 47 2.14 1.61 -9.96
N ASN A 48 1.04 2.27 -10.24
CA ASN A 48 1.07 3.60 -10.84
C ASN A 48 1.72 4.64 -9.93
N GLY A 49 1.45 4.58 -8.62
CA GLY A 49 2.16 5.40 -7.62
C GLY A 49 3.65 5.08 -7.54
N ALA A 50 4.01 3.81 -7.58
CA ALA A 50 5.40 3.34 -7.61
C ALA A 50 6.16 3.89 -8.83
N LYS A 51 5.53 3.90 -10.01
CA LYS A 51 6.11 4.48 -11.24
C LYS A 51 6.34 5.98 -11.12
N ILE A 52 5.42 6.73 -10.49
CA ILE A 52 5.62 8.17 -10.22
C ILE A 52 6.87 8.38 -9.37
N ALA A 53 7.04 7.59 -8.30
CA ALA A 53 8.22 7.69 -7.44
C ALA A 53 9.52 7.35 -8.20
N ALA A 54 9.51 6.29 -9.00
CA ALA A 54 10.68 5.89 -9.78
C ALA A 54 11.09 6.96 -10.80
N ASP A 55 10.12 7.56 -11.49
CA ASP A 55 10.36 8.64 -12.45
C ASP A 55 10.93 9.90 -11.75
N GLU A 56 10.38 10.26 -10.59
CA GLU A 56 10.89 11.39 -9.77
C GLU A 56 12.33 11.14 -9.31
N ILE A 57 12.62 9.94 -8.81
CA ILE A 57 13.97 9.55 -8.37
C ILE A 57 14.94 9.60 -9.55
N ASN A 58 14.56 9.05 -10.70
CA ASN A 58 15.38 9.05 -11.90
C ASN A 58 15.62 10.47 -12.46
N ALA A 59 14.62 11.34 -12.41
CA ALA A 59 14.76 12.74 -12.80
C ALA A 59 15.75 13.51 -11.90
N LYS A 60 15.93 13.07 -10.65
CA LYS A 60 16.90 13.62 -9.69
C LYS A 60 18.28 12.97 -9.73
N GLY A 61 18.55 12.09 -10.70
CA GLY A 61 19.85 11.43 -10.88
C GLY A 61 19.90 9.96 -10.44
N GLY A 62 18.75 9.37 -10.10
CA GLY A 62 18.63 7.97 -9.69
C GLY A 62 19.01 7.72 -8.23
N ILE A 63 19.44 6.51 -7.91
CA ILE A 63 19.91 6.06 -6.60
C ILE A 63 21.43 5.80 -6.70
N LEU A 64 22.22 6.39 -5.83
CA LEU A 64 23.70 6.29 -5.89
C LEU A 64 24.27 6.62 -7.29
N GLY A 65 23.66 7.58 -7.99
CA GLY A 65 24.04 7.97 -9.35
C GLY A 65 23.66 6.94 -10.43
N LYS A 66 22.86 5.92 -10.11
CA LYS A 66 22.39 4.88 -11.02
C LYS A 66 20.89 4.98 -11.23
N LYS A 67 20.42 4.62 -12.43
CA LYS A 67 18.99 4.61 -12.75
C LYS A 67 18.27 3.57 -11.88
N LEU A 68 17.13 3.95 -11.30
CA LEU A 68 16.20 3.03 -10.66
C LEU A 68 15.35 2.31 -11.71
N GLU A 69 15.26 1.00 -11.60
CA GLU A 69 14.39 0.12 -12.38
C GLU A 69 13.42 -0.61 -11.45
N LEU A 70 12.12 -0.57 -11.78
CA LEU A 70 11.11 -1.37 -11.09
C LEU A 70 10.91 -2.69 -11.84
N VAL A 71 11.16 -3.82 -11.18
CA VAL A 71 10.83 -5.15 -11.70
C VAL A 71 9.47 -5.53 -11.14
N ILE A 72 8.43 -5.35 -11.98
CA ILE A 72 7.02 -5.48 -11.58
C ILE A 72 6.50 -6.84 -12.00
N GLU A 73 5.96 -7.60 -11.03
CA GLU A 73 5.40 -8.93 -11.23
C GLU A 73 3.99 -9.04 -10.65
N ASP A 74 3.12 -9.74 -11.38
CA ASP A 74 1.73 -9.98 -11.01
C ASP A 74 1.59 -11.20 -10.09
N ASN A 75 1.12 -11.02 -8.87
CA ASN A 75 0.81 -12.11 -7.94
C ASN A 75 -0.61 -12.68 -8.09
N LYS A 76 -1.36 -12.21 -9.07
CA LYS A 76 -2.69 -12.71 -9.46
C LYS A 76 -3.71 -12.73 -8.31
N SER A 77 -3.55 -11.88 -7.31
CA SER A 77 -4.37 -11.88 -6.07
C SER A 77 -4.37 -13.23 -5.35
N ASN A 78 -3.30 -14.03 -5.49
CA ASN A 78 -3.19 -15.40 -4.98
C ASN A 78 -1.96 -15.58 -4.09
N PRO A 79 -2.09 -16.13 -2.86
CA PRO A 79 -0.96 -16.28 -1.93
C PRO A 79 0.18 -17.18 -2.46
N THR A 80 -0.14 -18.26 -3.16
CA THR A 80 0.89 -19.15 -3.74
C THR A 80 1.68 -18.44 -4.84
N GLU A 81 1.00 -17.70 -5.71
CA GLU A 81 1.64 -16.89 -6.75
C GLU A 81 2.48 -15.77 -6.14
N ALA A 82 2.00 -15.11 -5.08
CA ALA A 82 2.76 -14.06 -4.39
C ALA A 82 4.09 -14.59 -3.83
N ALA A 83 4.11 -15.80 -3.25
CA ALA A 83 5.33 -16.45 -2.80
C ALA A 83 6.27 -16.80 -3.97
N ALA A 84 5.73 -17.36 -5.07
CA ALA A 84 6.50 -17.70 -6.26
C ALA A 84 7.09 -16.44 -6.96
N VAL A 85 6.32 -15.37 -7.03
CA VAL A 85 6.77 -14.07 -7.54
C VAL A 85 7.92 -13.51 -6.69
N ALA A 86 7.79 -13.56 -5.35
CA ALA A 86 8.87 -13.12 -4.47
C ALA A 86 10.16 -13.92 -4.69
N GLU A 87 10.06 -15.24 -4.79
CA GLU A 87 11.19 -16.12 -5.08
C GLU A 87 11.83 -15.78 -6.44
N LYS A 88 11.04 -15.59 -7.49
CA LYS A 88 11.52 -15.20 -8.82
C LYS A 88 12.26 -13.85 -8.76
N LEU A 89 11.67 -12.82 -8.17
CA LEU A 89 12.27 -11.48 -8.04
C LEU A 89 13.62 -11.55 -7.32
N ILE A 90 13.72 -12.37 -6.27
CA ILE A 90 14.95 -12.52 -5.49
C ILE A 90 16.00 -13.36 -6.23
N THR A 91 15.62 -14.54 -6.73
CA THR A 91 16.58 -15.52 -7.23
C THR A 91 16.95 -15.33 -8.69
N SER A 92 16.00 -14.93 -9.52
CA SER A 92 16.19 -14.75 -10.98
C SER A 92 16.52 -13.30 -11.32
N ASP A 93 15.71 -12.35 -10.83
CA ASP A 93 15.86 -10.92 -11.17
C ASP A 93 16.91 -10.22 -10.28
N LYS A 94 17.33 -10.89 -9.17
CA LYS A 94 18.37 -10.43 -8.24
C LYS A 94 18.06 -9.06 -7.61
N VAL A 95 16.78 -8.81 -7.28
CA VAL A 95 16.41 -7.58 -6.60
C VAL A 95 16.89 -7.59 -5.15
N PRO A 96 17.50 -6.50 -4.65
CA PRO A 96 18.02 -6.43 -3.27
C PRO A 96 16.95 -6.07 -2.23
N VAL A 97 15.78 -5.64 -2.66
CA VAL A 97 14.64 -5.26 -1.81
C VAL A 97 13.34 -5.42 -2.59
N LEU A 98 12.29 -5.80 -1.89
CA LEU A 98 10.93 -5.91 -2.41
C LEU A 98 10.03 -4.79 -1.89
N MET A 99 8.98 -4.46 -2.65
CA MET A 99 7.79 -3.75 -2.21
C MET A 99 6.55 -4.59 -2.55
N GLY A 100 5.57 -4.63 -1.67
CA GLY A 100 4.31 -5.38 -1.88
C GLY A 100 3.80 -5.97 -0.57
N ALA A 101 2.91 -6.94 -0.57
CA ALA A 101 2.22 -7.59 -1.70
C ALA A 101 0.72 -7.24 -1.69
N TRP A 102 0.34 -6.03 -1.34
CA TRP A 102 -0.99 -5.46 -1.16
C TRP A 102 -1.85 -6.18 -0.10
N GLY A 103 -2.20 -7.44 -0.32
CA GLY A 103 -3.11 -8.19 0.55
C GLY A 103 -2.41 -8.91 1.70
N SER A 104 -3.03 -8.95 2.90
CA SER A 104 -2.40 -9.58 4.08
C SER A 104 -2.07 -11.05 3.89
N SER A 105 -2.96 -11.86 3.29
CA SER A 105 -2.67 -13.26 3.01
C SER A 105 -1.55 -13.44 1.98
N LEU A 106 -1.43 -12.49 1.02
CA LEU A 106 -0.35 -12.46 0.04
C LEU A 106 1.00 -12.19 0.73
N THR A 107 1.05 -11.13 1.56
CA THR A 107 2.26 -10.78 2.33
C THR A 107 2.68 -11.90 3.27
N LEU A 108 1.73 -12.51 4.00
CA LEU A 108 2.02 -13.64 4.89
C LEU A 108 2.62 -14.84 4.14
N ALA A 109 2.20 -15.09 2.90
CA ALA A 109 2.76 -16.14 2.05
C ALA A 109 4.17 -15.80 1.53
N VAL A 110 4.49 -14.53 1.33
CA VAL A 110 5.83 -14.04 0.93
C VAL A 110 6.83 -14.13 2.09
N MET A 111 6.39 -13.91 3.34
CA MET A 111 7.29 -13.79 4.51
C MET A 111 8.30 -14.93 4.69
N PRO A 112 7.97 -16.24 4.47
CA PRO A 112 8.95 -17.30 4.53
C PRO A 112 10.09 -17.15 3.51
N LYS A 113 9.80 -16.65 2.30
CA LYS A 113 10.81 -16.43 1.26
C LYS A 113 11.78 -15.29 1.63
N LEU A 114 11.29 -14.25 2.30
CA LEU A 114 12.15 -13.18 2.82
C LEU A 114 13.14 -13.70 3.87
N MET A 115 12.71 -14.63 4.72
CA MET A 115 13.57 -15.28 5.71
C MET A 115 14.57 -16.23 5.06
N GLU A 116 14.14 -17.01 4.06
CA GLU A 116 14.95 -17.97 3.34
C GLU A 116 16.11 -17.30 2.59
N TYR A 117 15.82 -16.18 1.92
CA TYR A 117 16.78 -15.49 1.06
C TYR A 117 17.40 -14.22 1.70
N GLU A 118 17.01 -13.89 2.93
CA GLU A 118 17.50 -12.74 3.69
C GLU A 118 17.32 -11.39 2.98
N VAL A 119 16.21 -11.22 2.23
CA VAL A 119 15.89 -10.01 1.48
C VAL A 119 14.81 -9.21 2.19
N PRO A 120 15.02 -7.90 2.46
CA PRO A 120 14.01 -7.05 3.10
C PRO A 120 12.87 -6.68 2.15
N MET A 121 11.69 -6.43 2.73
CA MET A 121 10.49 -6.02 2.03
C MET A 121 9.84 -4.82 2.72
N VAL A 122 9.51 -3.80 1.93
CA VAL A 122 8.64 -2.70 2.34
C VAL A 122 7.19 -3.09 2.08
N VAL A 123 6.41 -3.24 3.14
CA VAL A 123 4.98 -3.57 3.06
C VAL A 123 4.17 -2.29 3.06
N GLU A 124 3.52 -1.99 1.94
CA GLU A 124 2.88 -0.70 1.66
C GLU A 124 1.39 -0.67 2.04
N THR A 125 0.69 -1.81 2.02
CA THR A 125 -0.77 -1.86 2.20
C THR A 125 -1.24 -2.82 3.28
N SER A 126 -0.73 -4.05 3.33
CA SER A 126 -1.26 -5.14 4.17
C SER A 126 -1.38 -4.79 5.65
N SER A 127 -2.58 -4.95 6.25
CA SER A 127 -2.90 -4.45 7.59
C SER A 127 -3.00 -5.52 8.70
N SER A 128 -2.92 -6.83 8.39
CA SER A 128 -2.96 -7.87 9.43
C SER A 128 -1.85 -7.68 10.47
N GLY A 129 -2.19 -7.73 11.75
CA GLY A 129 -1.24 -7.66 12.86
C GLY A 129 -0.14 -8.71 12.77
N LYS A 130 -0.46 -9.92 12.28
CA LYS A 130 0.47 -11.05 12.14
C LYS A 130 1.73 -10.70 11.35
N ILE A 131 1.66 -9.78 10.38
CA ILE A 131 2.78 -9.41 9.52
C ILE A 131 3.97 -8.85 10.32
N THR A 132 3.71 -8.11 11.38
CA THR A 132 4.78 -7.51 12.20
C THR A 132 4.88 -8.08 13.62
N THR A 133 3.98 -9.00 14.01
CA THR A 133 3.99 -9.57 15.38
C THR A 133 4.49 -11.00 15.46
N THR A 134 4.61 -11.73 14.34
CA THR A 134 5.02 -13.14 14.34
C THR A 134 6.53 -13.36 14.29
N GLY A 135 7.30 -12.31 14.07
CA GLY A 135 8.77 -12.38 14.08
C GLY A 135 9.37 -12.62 12.69
N ASN A 136 9.49 -11.56 11.90
CA ASN A 136 10.24 -11.57 10.63
C ASN A 136 11.07 -10.29 10.49
N PRO A 137 12.41 -10.35 10.68
CA PRO A 137 13.26 -9.18 10.71
C PRO A 137 13.52 -8.56 9.31
N TYR A 138 12.91 -9.10 8.26
CA TYR A 138 12.98 -8.60 6.89
C TYR A 138 11.73 -7.79 6.48
N ILE A 139 10.73 -7.67 7.36
CA ILE A 139 9.52 -6.90 7.13
C ILE A 139 9.65 -5.47 7.68
N PHE A 140 9.32 -4.50 6.83
CA PHE A 140 9.25 -3.08 7.17
C PHE A 140 7.94 -2.50 6.63
N ARG A 141 6.93 -2.33 7.49
CA ARG A 141 5.59 -1.93 7.07
C ARG A 141 5.35 -0.43 7.26
N ILE A 142 4.95 0.24 6.19
CA ILE A 142 4.60 1.66 6.19
C ILE A 142 3.10 1.92 6.35
N SER A 143 2.24 0.94 6.08
CA SER A 143 0.79 1.01 6.31
C SER A 143 0.42 0.76 7.78
N PRO A 144 -0.75 1.25 8.24
CA PRO A 144 -1.24 0.92 9.57
C PRO A 144 -1.70 -0.55 9.65
N PRO A 145 -1.37 -1.27 10.71
CA PRO A 145 -2.13 -2.46 11.07
C PRO A 145 -3.55 -2.10 11.47
N SER A 146 -4.49 -3.04 11.31
CA SER A 146 -5.90 -2.86 11.70
C SER A 146 -6.08 -2.41 13.17
N ALA A 147 -5.19 -2.82 14.05
CA ALA A 147 -5.18 -2.35 15.44
C ALA A 147 -4.93 -0.83 15.58
N ILE A 148 -4.11 -0.23 14.72
CA ILE A 148 -3.89 1.25 14.69
C ILE A 148 -5.14 1.94 14.13
N GLU A 149 -5.80 1.39 13.11
CA GLU A 149 -7.08 1.92 12.62
C GLU A 149 -8.15 1.86 13.71
N ALA A 150 -8.28 0.73 14.41
CA ALA A 150 -9.20 0.57 15.52
C ALA A 150 -8.92 1.55 16.68
N ALA A 151 -7.64 1.77 17.00
CA ALA A 151 -7.24 2.74 18.03
C ALA A 151 -7.58 4.19 17.64
N ALA A 152 -7.38 4.56 16.36
CA ALA A 152 -7.79 5.87 15.84
C ALA A 152 -9.32 6.01 15.87
N PHE A 153 -10.06 4.99 15.45
CA PHE A 153 -11.52 4.98 15.47
C PHE A 153 -12.10 5.05 16.89
N LYS A 154 -11.38 4.55 17.90
CA LYS A 154 -11.77 4.64 19.31
C LYS A 154 -12.07 6.07 19.77
N GLY A 155 -11.38 7.06 19.22
CA GLY A 155 -11.60 8.48 19.52
C GLY A 155 -12.94 9.03 19.04
N ILE A 156 -13.56 8.43 18.00
CA ILE A 156 -14.81 8.90 17.42
C ILE A 156 -16.03 8.07 17.80
N VAL A 157 -15.82 6.86 18.29
CA VAL A 157 -16.88 5.90 18.63
C VAL A 157 -17.94 6.53 19.55
N ASP A 158 -17.53 7.30 20.56
CA ASP A 158 -18.43 7.97 21.49
C ASP A 158 -19.29 9.04 20.80
N LYS A 159 -18.75 9.74 19.80
CA LYS A 159 -19.47 10.75 19.01
C LYS A 159 -20.51 10.13 18.08
N LEU A 160 -20.32 8.86 17.71
CA LEU A 160 -21.23 8.10 16.85
C LEU A 160 -22.34 7.40 17.65
N GLU A 161 -22.25 7.43 18.98
CA GLU A 161 -23.22 6.81 19.92
C GLU A 161 -23.47 5.32 19.62
N LEU A 162 -22.42 4.59 19.23
CA LEU A 162 -22.53 3.18 18.87
C LEU A 162 -22.85 2.33 20.11
N LYS A 163 -23.91 1.53 20.04
CA LYS A 163 -24.29 0.59 21.11
C LYS A 163 -24.02 -0.86 20.73
N LYS A 164 -24.28 -1.20 19.48
CA LYS A 164 -24.07 -2.52 18.92
C LYS A 164 -23.65 -2.44 17.47
N VAL A 165 -22.64 -3.22 17.09
CA VAL A 165 -22.13 -3.26 15.72
C VAL A 165 -22.09 -4.68 15.20
N ASP A 166 -22.39 -4.83 13.91
CA ASP A 166 -22.15 -6.06 13.15
C ASP A 166 -20.93 -5.87 12.24
N PHE A 167 -20.41 -6.97 11.72
CA PHE A 167 -19.31 -6.97 10.77
C PHE A 167 -19.69 -7.73 9.49
N LEU A 168 -19.23 -7.21 8.35
CA LEU A 168 -19.20 -7.90 7.06
C LEU A 168 -17.78 -7.80 6.52
N VAL A 169 -17.04 -8.89 6.50
CA VAL A 169 -15.61 -8.86 6.17
C VAL A 169 -15.24 -9.90 5.12
N ILE A 170 -14.28 -9.55 4.29
CA ILE A 170 -13.70 -10.52 3.34
C ILE A 170 -13.05 -11.68 4.09
N ASN A 171 -13.29 -12.91 3.62
CA ASN A 171 -12.81 -14.15 4.25
C ASN A 171 -11.35 -14.44 3.95
N ASN A 172 -10.45 -13.59 4.44
CA ASN A 172 -9.01 -13.77 4.36
C ASN A 172 -8.33 -13.18 5.62
N ASP A 173 -6.99 -13.20 5.70
CA ASP A 173 -6.26 -12.70 6.89
C ASP A 173 -6.46 -11.20 7.14
N TRP A 174 -6.73 -10.41 6.10
CA TRP A 174 -7.08 -9.01 6.26
C TRP A 174 -8.43 -8.83 6.96
N GLY A 175 -9.51 -9.37 6.36
CA GLY A 175 -10.86 -9.18 6.89
C GLY A 175 -11.03 -9.76 8.29
N ARG A 176 -10.56 -10.99 8.52
CA ARG A 176 -10.63 -11.65 9.84
C ARG A 176 -9.84 -10.89 10.90
N GLY A 177 -8.61 -10.47 10.58
CA GLY A 177 -7.78 -9.70 11.51
C GLY A 177 -8.39 -8.34 11.84
N THR A 178 -8.99 -7.66 10.87
CA THR A 178 -9.69 -6.38 11.11
C THR A 178 -10.91 -6.58 12.00
N ALA A 179 -11.73 -7.61 11.74
CA ALA A 179 -12.88 -7.91 12.61
C ALA A 179 -12.44 -8.20 14.06
N GLU A 180 -11.34 -8.91 14.26
CA GLU A 180 -10.78 -9.21 15.58
C GLU A 180 -10.34 -7.93 16.31
N ASP A 181 -9.52 -7.09 15.67
CA ASP A 181 -8.98 -5.87 16.28
C ASP A 181 -10.09 -4.86 16.61
N PHE A 182 -11.04 -4.64 15.68
CA PHE A 182 -12.17 -3.75 15.91
C PHE A 182 -13.14 -4.32 16.97
N SER A 183 -13.41 -5.62 16.97
CA SER A 183 -14.23 -6.27 17.99
C SER A 183 -13.63 -6.12 19.39
N LYS A 184 -12.30 -6.25 19.50
CA LYS A 184 -11.60 -6.01 20.76
C LYS A 184 -11.80 -4.58 21.24
N MET A 185 -11.55 -3.60 20.37
CA MET A 185 -11.73 -2.17 20.66
C MET A 185 -13.16 -1.85 21.04
N MET A 186 -14.18 -2.39 20.34
CA MET A 186 -15.59 -2.19 20.66
C MET A 186 -15.94 -2.71 22.05
N LYS A 187 -15.47 -3.92 22.41
CA LYS A 187 -15.66 -4.49 23.74
C LYS A 187 -15.01 -3.65 24.83
N GLU A 188 -13.80 -3.12 24.61
CA GLU A 188 -13.15 -2.19 25.54
C GLU A 188 -13.94 -0.90 25.77
N LYS A 189 -14.74 -0.48 24.80
CA LYS A 189 -15.65 0.66 24.88
C LYS A 189 -17.04 0.32 25.40
N GLY A 190 -17.31 -0.94 25.77
CA GLY A 190 -18.62 -1.40 26.21
C GLY A 190 -19.65 -1.52 25.09
N ILE A 191 -19.20 -1.51 23.84
CA ILE A 191 -20.07 -1.66 22.67
C ILE A 191 -20.23 -3.15 22.36
N MET A 192 -21.47 -3.60 22.18
CA MET A 192 -21.76 -4.99 21.84
C MET A 192 -21.31 -5.31 20.42
N VAL A 193 -20.69 -6.45 20.25
CA VAL A 193 -20.38 -7.04 18.95
C VAL A 193 -21.46 -8.08 18.66
N GLY A 194 -22.22 -7.87 17.59
CA GLY A 194 -23.29 -8.75 17.13
C GLY A 194 -22.78 -9.79 16.14
N ALA A 195 -23.41 -9.86 14.98
CA ALA A 195 -23.04 -10.82 13.93
C ALA A 195 -21.70 -10.46 13.27
N VAL A 196 -20.93 -11.49 12.94
CA VAL A 196 -19.73 -11.37 12.08
C VAL A 196 -19.94 -12.27 10.87
N GLU A 197 -20.35 -11.66 9.77
CA GLU A 197 -20.54 -12.35 8.49
C GLU A 197 -19.29 -12.22 7.63
N THR A 198 -19.00 -13.27 6.86
CA THR A 198 -17.87 -13.29 5.93
C THR A 198 -18.38 -13.40 4.50
N MET A 199 -17.59 -12.88 3.56
CA MET A 199 -17.80 -13.02 2.12
C MET A 199 -16.50 -13.48 1.46
N ASP A 200 -16.61 -14.31 0.44
CA ASP A 200 -15.45 -14.80 -0.29
C ASP A 200 -14.82 -13.69 -1.13
N GLN A 201 -13.51 -13.78 -1.32
CA GLN A 201 -12.76 -12.87 -2.16
C GLN A 201 -13.30 -12.94 -3.60
N GLY A 202 -13.71 -11.80 -4.15
CA GLY A 202 -14.27 -11.71 -5.50
C GLY A 202 -15.75 -12.11 -5.62
N ALA A 203 -16.44 -12.43 -4.52
CA ALA A 203 -17.89 -12.66 -4.54
C ALA A 203 -18.64 -11.46 -5.13
N GLN A 204 -19.59 -11.72 -6.02
CA GLN A 204 -20.39 -10.70 -6.69
C GLN A 204 -21.76 -10.50 -6.02
N ASP A 205 -22.21 -11.45 -5.22
CA ASP A 205 -23.48 -11.40 -4.51
C ASP A 205 -23.28 -11.64 -3.01
N MET A 206 -23.61 -10.63 -2.22
CA MET A 206 -23.58 -10.63 -0.76
C MET A 206 -24.98 -10.50 -0.15
N SER A 207 -26.05 -10.69 -0.96
CA SER A 207 -27.43 -10.50 -0.55
C SER A 207 -27.83 -11.38 0.64
N ALA A 208 -27.29 -12.59 0.73
CA ALA A 208 -27.55 -13.51 1.84
C ALA A 208 -27.01 -12.96 3.17
N GLN A 209 -25.74 -12.51 3.18
CA GLN A 209 -25.11 -11.91 4.35
C GLN A 209 -25.82 -10.60 4.74
N LEU A 210 -26.08 -9.74 3.75
CA LEU A 210 -26.79 -8.46 3.99
C LEU A 210 -28.21 -8.67 4.53
N SER A 211 -28.93 -9.70 4.08
CA SER A 211 -30.26 -10.06 4.60
C SER A 211 -30.21 -10.51 6.06
N LYS A 212 -29.22 -11.31 6.43
CA LYS A 212 -28.99 -11.68 7.84
C LYS A 212 -28.68 -10.45 8.68
N LEU A 213 -27.77 -9.60 8.23
CA LEU A 213 -27.39 -8.37 8.94
C LEU A 213 -28.53 -7.38 9.04
N LYS A 214 -29.41 -7.30 8.03
CA LYS A 214 -30.65 -6.50 8.09
C LYS A 214 -31.56 -6.93 9.22
N GLY A 215 -31.65 -8.23 9.51
CA GLY A 215 -32.50 -8.81 10.56
C GLY A 215 -31.95 -8.67 11.98
N THR A 216 -30.71 -8.22 12.19
CA THR A 216 -30.14 -8.03 13.53
C THR A 216 -30.62 -6.71 14.16
N ASP A 217 -30.43 -6.57 15.47
CA ASP A 217 -30.76 -5.37 16.25
C ASP A 217 -29.60 -4.34 16.32
N SER A 218 -28.49 -4.55 15.59
CA SER A 218 -27.42 -3.56 15.49
C SER A 218 -27.84 -2.38 14.61
N GLU A 219 -27.28 -1.21 14.88
CA GLU A 219 -27.54 0.02 14.09
C GLU A 219 -26.44 0.28 13.05
N THR A 220 -25.31 -0.42 13.16
CA THR A 220 -24.12 -0.16 12.36
C THR A 220 -23.49 -1.46 11.88
N ILE A 221 -23.05 -1.47 10.64
CA ILE A 221 -22.24 -2.53 10.03
C ILE A 221 -20.86 -1.99 9.70
N ILE A 222 -19.82 -2.65 10.21
CA ILE A 222 -18.43 -2.38 9.83
C ILE A 222 -18.07 -3.32 8.69
N VAL A 223 -17.63 -2.75 7.58
CA VAL A 223 -17.34 -3.50 6.34
C VAL A 223 -15.85 -3.40 6.02
N THR A 224 -15.23 -4.56 5.76
CA THR A 224 -13.82 -4.64 5.35
C THR A 224 -13.70 -5.48 4.07
N THR A 225 -13.46 -4.82 2.96
CA THR A 225 -13.16 -5.45 1.66
C THR A 225 -12.60 -4.42 0.68
N ALA A 226 -12.19 -4.86 -0.53
CA ALA A 226 -11.73 -3.99 -1.60
C ALA A 226 -12.89 -3.26 -2.29
N VAL A 227 -12.59 -2.17 -2.99
CA VAL A 227 -13.56 -1.21 -3.52
C VAL A 227 -14.61 -1.82 -4.46
N ASP A 228 -14.24 -2.80 -5.27
CA ASP A 228 -15.18 -3.41 -6.22
C ASP A 228 -16.32 -4.14 -5.49
N GLN A 229 -15.99 -4.90 -4.44
CA GLN A 229 -17.00 -5.53 -3.59
C GLN A 229 -17.78 -4.51 -2.76
N LEU A 230 -17.13 -3.45 -2.25
CA LEU A 230 -17.84 -2.37 -1.52
C LEU A 230 -18.94 -1.74 -2.36
N THR A 231 -18.65 -1.46 -3.62
CA THR A 231 -19.63 -0.89 -4.55
C THR A 231 -20.85 -1.79 -4.71
N LEU A 232 -20.63 -3.11 -4.82
CA LEU A 232 -21.72 -4.10 -4.89
C LEU A 232 -22.50 -4.17 -3.57
N ILE A 233 -21.82 -4.15 -2.43
CA ILE A 233 -22.46 -4.15 -1.10
C ILE A 233 -23.40 -2.96 -0.95
N PHE A 234 -22.99 -1.74 -1.31
CA PHE A 234 -23.84 -0.58 -1.21
C PHE A 234 -25.08 -0.68 -2.11
N LYS A 235 -24.93 -1.13 -3.36
CA LYS A 235 -26.04 -1.35 -4.28
C LYS A 235 -27.02 -2.41 -3.74
N GLN A 236 -26.50 -3.55 -3.28
CA GLN A 236 -27.31 -4.66 -2.76
C GLN A 236 -27.97 -4.28 -1.42
N ALA A 237 -27.28 -3.57 -0.54
CA ALA A 237 -27.85 -3.05 0.70
C ALA A 237 -29.01 -2.09 0.43
N ALA A 238 -28.84 -1.18 -0.53
CA ALA A 238 -29.92 -0.27 -0.94
C ALA A 238 -31.11 -1.03 -1.55
N ALA A 239 -30.87 -2.00 -2.44
CA ALA A 239 -31.93 -2.83 -3.04
C ALA A 239 -32.68 -3.65 -2.01
N LEU A 240 -32.02 -4.13 -0.96
CA LEU A 240 -32.64 -4.82 0.18
C LEU A 240 -33.37 -3.87 1.15
N GLY A 241 -33.24 -2.55 0.96
CA GLY A 241 -33.75 -1.56 1.90
C GLY A 241 -33.13 -1.64 3.28
N LEU A 242 -31.81 -1.95 3.34
CA LEU A 242 -31.05 -1.96 4.58
C LEU A 242 -30.80 -0.51 5.04
N LYS A 243 -31.27 -0.19 6.26
CA LYS A 243 -31.23 1.17 6.84
C LYS A 243 -30.27 1.26 8.00
N LYS A 244 -29.13 0.57 7.90
CA LYS A 244 -28.08 0.62 8.91
C LYS A 244 -26.94 1.53 8.44
N ARG A 245 -26.26 2.17 9.40
CA ARG A 245 -25.02 2.90 9.12
C ARG A 245 -23.97 1.92 8.62
N ILE A 246 -23.26 2.27 7.55
CA ILE A 246 -22.14 1.49 7.05
C ILE A 246 -20.88 2.29 7.26
N ILE A 247 -19.90 1.66 7.93
CA ILE A 247 -18.55 2.20 8.16
C ILE A 247 -17.55 1.25 7.53
N THR A 248 -16.68 1.72 6.65
CA THR A 248 -15.67 0.87 6.01
C THR A 248 -14.28 1.09 6.61
N THR A 249 -13.46 0.07 6.57
CA THR A 249 -12.10 0.05 7.14
C THR A 249 -11.09 -0.44 6.11
N GLY A 250 -9.79 -0.33 6.44
CA GLY A 250 -8.69 -0.88 5.63
C GLY A 250 -8.12 0.07 4.58
N GLY A 251 -8.69 1.27 4.42
CA GLY A 251 -8.15 2.31 3.54
C GLY A 251 -8.16 2.01 2.03
N SER A 252 -8.89 0.98 1.58
CA SER A 252 -8.99 0.57 0.16
C SER A 252 -10.38 0.81 -0.39
N GLN A 253 -10.97 1.96 -0.06
CA GLN A 253 -12.37 2.25 -0.34
C GLN A 253 -12.61 3.05 -1.63
N ASN A 254 -11.64 3.82 -2.10
CA ASN A 254 -11.73 4.71 -3.27
C ASN A 254 -13.09 5.44 -3.35
N PRO A 255 -13.36 6.42 -2.47
CA PRO A 255 -14.68 7.07 -2.36
C PRO A 255 -15.21 7.66 -3.65
N ASP A 256 -14.34 8.19 -4.53
CA ASP A 256 -14.77 8.69 -5.86
C ASP A 256 -15.35 7.56 -6.71
N GLN A 257 -14.74 6.38 -6.71
CA GLN A 257 -15.28 5.21 -7.43
C GLN A 257 -16.61 4.75 -6.83
N ILE A 258 -16.72 4.76 -5.50
CA ILE A 258 -17.97 4.42 -4.80
C ILE A 258 -19.07 5.39 -5.19
N ILE A 259 -18.80 6.70 -5.19
CA ILE A 259 -19.78 7.73 -5.61
C ILE A 259 -20.18 7.50 -7.08
N ALA A 260 -19.22 7.31 -7.97
CA ALA A 260 -19.47 7.14 -9.39
C ALA A 260 -20.30 5.88 -9.69
N GLN A 261 -20.05 4.78 -8.98
CA GLN A 261 -20.67 3.49 -9.29
C GLN A 261 -21.88 3.14 -8.43
N ALA A 262 -21.94 3.55 -7.16
CA ALA A 262 -23.06 3.28 -6.26
C ALA A 262 -24.06 4.46 -6.17
N GLY A 263 -23.68 5.66 -6.60
CA GLY A 263 -24.53 6.84 -6.62
C GLY A 263 -25.15 7.16 -5.25
N ALA A 264 -26.47 7.32 -5.20
CA ALA A 264 -27.18 7.63 -3.96
C ALA A 264 -27.01 6.58 -2.84
N ALA A 265 -26.70 5.33 -3.18
CA ALA A 265 -26.46 4.27 -2.19
C ALA A 265 -25.18 4.50 -1.35
N ALA A 266 -24.28 5.37 -1.81
CA ALA A 266 -23.10 5.75 -1.06
C ALA A 266 -23.36 6.81 0.02
N ASN A 267 -24.49 7.52 -0.04
CA ASN A 267 -24.77 8.61 0.90
C ASN A 267 -24.97 8.08 2.33
N GLY A 268 -24.38 8.79 3.29
CA GLY A 268 -24.40 8.43 4.71
C GLY A 268 -23.37 7.37 5.10
N THR A 269 -22.56 6.86 4.15
CA THR A 269 -21.49 5.93 4.46
C THR A 269 -20.26 6.67 4.95
N MET A 270 -19.53 6.04 5.89
CA MET A 270 -18.30 6.57 6.46
C MET A 270 -17.14 5.66 6.12
N HIS A 271 -15.94 6.24 5.92
CA HIS A 271 -14.79 5.50 5.47
C HIS A 271 -13.54 5.88 6.28
N LEU A 272 -12.92 4.90 6.93
CA LEU A 272 -11.59 5.07 7.50
C LEU A 272 -10.57 5.01 6.36
N THR A 273 -9.82 6.08 6.18
CA THR A 273 -8.82 6.19 5.12
C THR A 273 -7.47 6.63 5.69
N THR A 274 -6.43 6.37 4.93
CA THR A 274 -5.05 6.73 5.30
C THR A 274 -4.47 7.84 4.41
N PHE A 275 -5.24 8.35 3.47
CA PHE A 275 -4.82 9.45 2.60
C PHE A 275 -6.00 10.36 2.23
N LEU A 276 -5.74 11.66 2.11
CA LEU A 276 -6.75 12.69 1.87
C LEU A 276 -6.46 13.50 0.60
N PRO A 277 -6.57 12.92 -0.61
CA PRO A 277 -6.28 13.65 -1.84
C PRO A 277 -7.27 14.79 -2.15
N TRP A 278 -8.44 14.78 -1.53
CA TRP A 278 -9.45 15.86 -1.63
C TRP A 278 -9.13 17.07 -0.75
N PHE A 279 -8.28 16.88 0.28
CA PHE A 279 -7.91 17.89 1.27
C PHE A 279 -6.38 17.93 1.45
N PRO A 280 -5.60 18.23 0.38
CA PRO A 280 -4.14 18.16 0.43
C PRO A 280 -3.54 19.04 1.52
N ASP A 281 -4.14 20.19 1.81
CA ASP A 281 -3.70 21.11 2.86
C ASP A 281 -3.89 20.57 4.29
N LYS A 282 -4.65 19.49 4.44
CA LYS A 282 -4.85 18.79 5.72
C LYS A 282 -3.95 17.57 5.89
N THR A 283 -3.15 17.23 4.89
CA THR A 283 -2.18 16.15 4.98
C THR A 283 -0.91 16.60 5.74
N PRO A 284 -0.14 15.67 6.31
CA PRO A 284 1.08 16.02 7.05
C PRO A 284 2.17 16.66 6.18
N ASN A 285 2.11 16.44 4.86
CA ASN A 285 3.07 16.98 3.89
C ASN A 285 2.34 17.53 2.66
N PRO A 286 1.72 18.74 2.77
CA PRO A 286 0.88 19.30 1.72
C PRO A 286 1.62 19.52 0.39
N GLU A 287 2.88 19.94 0.43
CA GLU A 287 3.68 20.18 -0.77
C GLU A 287 3.88 18.90 -1.57
N ALA A 288 4.35 17.82 -0.92
CA ALA A 288 4.53 16.54 -1.58
C ALA A 288 3.20 15.92 -2.03
N THR A 289 2.13 16.12 -1.25
CA THR A 289 0.78 15.68 -1.62
C THR A 289 0.28 16.38 -2.88
N ASN A 290 0.42 17.70 -2.97
CA ASN A 290 0.05 18.45 -4.17
C ASN A 290 0.89 18.06 -5.39
N TYR A 291 2.20 17.85 -5.22
CA TYR A 291 3.07 17.33 -6.28
C TYR A 291 2.60 15.96 -6.78
N PHE A 292 2.35 15.02 -5.88
CA PHE A 292 1.90 13.68 -6.22
C PHE A 292 0.56 13.70 -6.98
N ILE A 293 -0.41 14.48 -6.50
CA ILE A 293 -1.71 14.64 -7.16
C ILE A 293 -1.56 15.27 -8.55
N ALA A 294 -0.69 16.26 -8.70
CA ALA A 294 -0.42 16.88 -10.00
C ALA A 294 0.19 15.89 -10.99
N GLU A 295 1.19 15.10 -10.57
CA GLU A 295 1.80 14.06 -11.39
C GLU A 295 0.81 12.92 -11.72
N TRP A 296 -0.08 12.55 -10.80
CA TRP A 296 -1.16 11.60 -11.03
C TRP A 296 -2.10 12.06 -12.16
N LYS A 297 -2.58 13.30 -12.05
CA LYS A 297 -3.47 13.94 -13.05
C LYS A 297 -2.78 14.11 -14.41
N LYS A 298 -1.53 14.55 -14.42
CA LYS A 298 -0.73 14.74 -15.64
C LYS A 298 -0.57 13.46 -16.47
N ARG A 299 -0.54 12.29 -15.81
CA ARG A 299 -0.50 10.99 -16.47
C ARG A 299 -1.87 10.48 -16.95
N GLY A 300 -2.93 11.24 -16.69
CA GLY A 300 -4.29 10.84 -17.07
C GLY A 300 -4.84 9.66 -16.26
N PHE A 301 -4.29 9.38 -15.08
CA PHE A 301 -4.77 8.32 -14.23
C PHE A 301 -6.11 8.69 -13.58
N ASP A 302 -6.99 7.70 -13.42
CA ASP A 302 -8.27 7.90 -12.72
C ASP A 302 -8.04 8.38 -11.29
N PHE A 303 -8.63 9.52 -10.95
CA PHE A 303 -8.46 10.14 -9.64
C PHE A 303 -8.96 9.24 -8.49
N ALA A 304 -9.92 8.38 -8.77
CA ALA A 304 -10.40 7.38 -7.81
C ALA A 304 -9.27 6.51 -7.23
N GLY A 305 -8.26 6.18 -8.05
CA GLY A 305 -7.11 5.39 -7.62
C GLY A 305 -6.09 6.14 -6.76
N CYS A 306 -6.22 7.48 -6.64
CA CYS A 306 -5.26 8.30 -5.91
C CYS A 306 -5.15 7.92 -4.43
N THR A 307 -6.25 7.47 -3.82
CA THR A 307 -6.31 7.05 -2.41
C THR A 307 -5.50 5.80 -2.07
N GLU A 308 -5.20 4.97 -3.05
CA GLU A 308 -4.34 3.79 -2.86
C GLU A 308 -2.93 3.97 -3.41
N SER A 309 -2.82 4.74 -4.48
CA SER A 309 -1.57 4.90 -5.23
C SER A 309 -0.43 5.54 -4.42
N PHE A 310 -0.74 6.39 -3.43
CA PHE A 310 0.27 7.00 -2.56
C PHE A 310 1.13 5.97 -1.82
N ARG A 311 0.59 4.78 -1.57
CA ARG A 311 1.30 3.67 -0.89
C ARG A 311 2.46 3.17 -1.72
N GLY A 312 2.26 2.96 -3.03
CA GLY A 312 3.32 2.59 -3.95
C GLY A 312 4.37 3.70 -4.09
N TYR A 313 3.93 4.97 -4.13
CA TYR A 313 4.83 6.11 -4.16
C TYR A 313 5.71 6.18 -2.90
N ASP A 314 5.15 6.11 -1.72
CA ASP A 314 5.90 6.13 -0.47
C ASP A 314 6.70 4.82 -0.25
N GLY A 315 6.20 3.68 -0.73
CA GLY A 315 6.89 2.40 -0.66
C GLY A 315 8.21 2.40 -1.44
N ILE A 316 8.20 2.87 -2.69
CA ILE A 316 9.41 2.98 -3.51
C ILE A 316 10.37 4.03 -2.94
N ARG A 317 9.87 5.18 -2.49
CA ARG A 317 10.71 6.20 -1.83
C ARG A 317 11.38 5.67 -0.57
N THR A 318 10.68 4.83 0.19
CA THR A 318 11.22 4.16 1.38
C THR A 318 12.37 3.22 1.03
N ALA A 319 12.16 2.34 0.06
CA ALA A 319 13.19 1.42 -0.40
C ALA A 319 14.41 2.18 -0.99
N ALA A 320 14.16 3.20 -1.81
CA ALA A 320 15.22 4.03 -2.40
C ALA A 320 16.04 4.77 -1.34
N ALA A 321 15.39 5.37 -0.35
CA ALA A 321 16.08 6.07 0.76
C ALA A 321 16.94 5.11 1.61
N ALA A 322 16.48 3.86 1.78
CA ALA A 322 17.27 2.84 2.47
C ALA A 322 18.51 2.43 1.67
N ILE A 323 18.40 2.30 0.35
CA ILE A 323 19.54 2.02 -0.53
C ILE A 323 20.57 3.17 -0.52
N GLU A 324 20.07 4.42 -0.63
CA GLU A 324 20.93 5.61 -0.54
C GLU A 324 21.68 5.66 0.79
N LYS A 325 20.97 5.46 1.91
CA LYS A 325 21.58 5.43 3.24
C LYS A 325 22.57 4.29 3.42
N ALA A 326 22.30 3.13 2.84
CA ALA A 326 23.19 1.97 2.87
C ALA A 326 24.47 2.19 2.04
N GLY A 327 24.46 3.12 1.07
CA GLY A 327 25.58 3.38 0.14
C GLY A 327 25.81 2.24 -0.86
N LYS A 328 24.96 1.22 -0.86
CA LYS A 328 25.05 0.04 -1.74
C LYS A 328 23.72 -0.71 -1.82
N ALA A 329 23.48 -1.38 -2.96
CA ALA A 329 22.27 -2.16 -3.20
C ALA A 329 22.44 -3.64 -2.78
N GLU A 330 22.70 -3.86 -1.50
CA GLU A 330 22.86 -5.19 -0.90
C GLU A 330 21.80 -5.43 0.17
N PRO A 331 21.10 -6.59 0.19
CA PRO A 331 19.97 -6.83 1.10
C PRO A 331 20.29 -6.58 2.57
N ALA A 332 21.41 -7.08 3.09
CA ALA A 332 21.78 -6.92 4.49
C ALA A 332 22.02 -5.45 4.86
N ALA A 333 22.66 -4.67 3.97
CA ALA A 333 22.92 -3.25 4.19
C ALA A 333 21.62 -2.42 4.12
N ILE A 334 20.73 -2.74 3.17
CA ILE A 334 19.41 -2.10 3.05
C ILE A 334 18.56 -2.39 4.28
N LYS A 335 18.52 -3.64 4.75
CA LYS A 335 17.83 -4.03 5.99
C LYS A 335 18.32 -3.23 7.19
N ALA A 336 19.62 -3.09 7.35
CA ALA A 336 20.20 -2.28 8.43
C ALA A 336 19.81 -0.80 8.31
N ALA A 337 19.88 -0.24 7.10
CA ALA A 337 19.55 1.15 6.82
C ALA A 337 18.06 1.47 7.05
N LEU A 338 17.15 0.52 6.78
CA LEU A 338 15.70 0.69 7.00
C LEU A 338 15.36 1.06 8.45
N TRP A 339 16.12 0.58 9.44
CA TRP A 339 15.92 0.95 10.85
C TRP A 339 16.23 2.41 11.16
N ASP A 340 17.06 3.05 10.35
CA ASP A 340 17.59 4.40 10.61
C ASP A 340 17.11 5.46 9.61
N ILE A 341 16.20 5.12 8.68
CA ILE A 341 15.62 6.12 7.79
C ILE A 341 14.60 6.97 8.51
N LYS A 342 14.49 8.21 8.07
CA LYS A 342 13.37 9.09 8.35
C LYS A 342 13.01 9.84 7.07
N ILE A 343 11.83 9.55 6.52
CA ILE A 343 11.32 10.18 5.30
C ILE A 343 10.00 10.88 5.59
N LYS A 344 9.80 12.02 4.97
CA LYS A 344 8.49 12.67 4.93
C LYS A 344 7.64 11.97 3.88
N GLY A 345 6.76 11.07 4.32
CA GLY A 345 5.75 10.43 3.48
C GLY A 345 4.54 11.31 3.26
N LEU A 346 3.66 10.91 2.36
CA LEU A 346 2.41 11.64 2.09
C LEU A 346 1.43 11.54 3.27
N ASN A 347 1.52 10.46 4.06
CA ASN A 347 0.67 10.25 5.24
C ASN A 347 1.42 10.36 6.58
N GLY A 348 2.48 11.13 6.63
CA GLY A 348 3.30 11.35 7.82
C GLY A 348 4.73 10.87 7.69
N ASP A 349 5.50 11.06 8.75
CA ASP A 349 6.89 10.61 8.78
C ASP A 349 6.95 9.07 8.77
N ILE A 350 7.73 8.51 7.85
CA ILE A 350 8.03 7.08 7.81
C ILE A 350 9.30 6.84 8.64
N VAL A 351 9.08 6.25 9.79
CA VAL A 351 10.12 5.84 10.74
C VAL A 351 9.70 4.49 11.31
N PHE A 352 10.60 3.54 11.33
CA PHE A 352 10.28 2.20 11.81
C PHE A 352 10.55 2.05 13.31
N ARG A 353 9.56 1.51 14.01
CA ARG A 353 9.66 1.05 15.39
C ARG A 353 9.64 -0.48 15.40
N LYS A 354 10.33 -1.06 16.35
CA LYS A 354 10.37 -2.51 16.55
C LYS A 354 9.01 -3.07 16.94
N SER A 355 8.60 -4.14 16.29
CA SER A 355 7.35 -4.87 16.54
C SER A 355 7.60 -6.38 16.44
N GLY A 356 6.97 -7.17 17.29
CA GLY A 356 7.14 -8.61 17.35
C GLY A 356 8.15 -9.08 18.38
N PRO A 357 8.50 -10.38 18.37
CA PRO A 357 9.36 -10.98 19.37
C PRO A 357 10.80 -10.48 19.30
N GLU A 358 11.44 -10.37 20.46
CA GLU A 358 12.83 -9.93 20.59
C GLU A 358 13.78 -10.79 19.73
N GLY A 359 14.72 -10.13 19.05
CA GLY A 359 15.70 -10.74 18.14
C GLY A 359 15.13 -11.10 16.76
N LYS A 360 13.82 -10.97 16.53
CA LYS A 360 13.13 -11.20 15.24
C LYS A 360 12.16 -10.08 14.90
N GLU A 361 12.41 -8.89 15.42
CA GLU A 361 11.49 -7.75 15.27
C GLU A 361 11.35 -7.32 13.81
N SER A 362 10.13 -7.01 13.44
CA SER A 362 9.78 -6.32 12.20
C SER A 362 9.72 -4.81 12.41
N GLY A 363 9.94 -4.03 11.37
CA GLY A 363 9.76 -2.57 11.39
C GLY A 363 8.29 -2.19 11.18
N GLN A 364 7.72 -1.35 12.06
CA GLN A 364 6.38 -0.81 11.91
C GLN A 364 6.39 0.71 11.97
N SER A 365 5.88 1.38 10.93
CA SER A 365 5.60 2.81 10.93
C SER A 365 4.22 3.11 11.53
N GLN A 366 3.98 4.39 11.90
CA GLN A 366 2.70 4.84 12.44
C GLN A 366 2.08 5.93 11.56
N PRO A 367 1.46 5.57 10.45
CA PRO A 367 0.77 6.53 9.58
C PRO A 367 -0.52 7.03 10.25
N ASN A 368 -1.02 8.19 9.77
CA ASN A 368 -2.29 8.74 10.23
C ASN A 368 -3.48 7.97 9.65
N VAL A 369 -4.58 7.99 10.40
CA VAL A 369 -5.88 7.46 9.99
C VAL A 369 -6.90 8.59 10.07
N TYR A 370 -7.73 8.70 9.05
CA TYR A 370 -8.76 9.74 8.92
C TYR A 370 -10.13 9.10 8.76
N LEU A 371 -11.17 9.83 9.13
CA LEU A 371 -12.55 9.46 8.83
C LEU A 371 -13.14 10.46 7.85
N ILE A 372 -13.71 9.96 6.77
CA ILE A 372 -14.49 10.73 5.80
C ILE A 372 -15.91 10.20 5.74
N GLU A 373 -16.84 11.05 5.29
CA GLU A 373 -18.25 10.70 5.05
C GLU A 373 -18.63 11.15 3.64
N ILE A 374 -19.45 10.34 2.98
CA ILE A 374 -20.10 10.71 1.73
C ILE A 374 -21.49 11.24 2.03
N THR A 375 -21.75 12.51 1.69
CA THR A 375 -23.04 13.17 1.85
C THR A 375 -23.40 13.89 0.55
N ASP A 376 -24.56 13.58 -0.02
CA ASP A 376 -25.04 14.14 -1.29
C ASP A 376 -24.01 14.05 -2.42
N GLY A 377 -23.35 12.88 -2.51
CA GLY A 377 -22.31 12.62 -3.52
C GLY A 377 -21.00 13.42 -3.32
N LYS A 378 -20.80 14.03 -2.15
CA LYS A 378 -19.60 14.79 -1.81
C LYS A 378 -18.86 14.13 -0.66
N ILE A 379 -17.55 14.22 -0.71
CA ILE A 379 -16.65 13.71 0.34
C ILE A 379 -16.40 14.83 1.35
N GLY A 380 -16.75 14.56 2.60
CA GLY A 380 -16.50 15.45 3.75
C GLY A 380 -15.53 14.80 4.74
N MET A 381 -14.64 15.58 5.34
CA MET A 381 -13.75 15.10 6.43
C MET A 381 -14.49 15.18 7.76
N LYS A 382 -14.46 14.11 8.53
CA LYS A 382 -14.90 14.07 9.93
C LYS A 382 -13.69 14.21 10.85
N THR A 383 -13.75 15.10 11.82
CA THR A 383 -12.69 15.22 12.84
C THR A 383 -12.74 14.02 13.78
N LEU A 384 -11.67 13.26 13.85
CA LEU A 384 -11.47 12.15 14.80
C LEU A 384 -11.36 12.64 16.24
#